data_c919e144384cbe765177acdf64443473
#
_entry.id   c919e144384cbe765177acdf64443473
#
_cell.length_a   1.000
_cell.length_b   1.000
_cell.length_c   1.000
_cell.angle_alpha   90.00
_cell.angle_beta   90.00
_cell.angle_gamma   90.00
#
_symmetry.space_group_name_H-M   'P 1'
#
loop_
_entity.id
_entity.type
_entity.pdbx_description
1 polymer ?
#
loop_
_entity_poly.entity_id
_entity_poly.type
_entity_poly.pdbx_seq_one_letter_code
_entity_poly.pdbx_strand_id
1 'polypeptide(L)'
;MNGEQKKSTLLGPAVRRLQKELQRLVTSPADGIKVSDETCNASDLTSWKVDVTGPKETLFEGENFQLSFQFDEKYPFDSPIVTFTGDNIPKHPHVYSNGHICLSILTTDWSPALTVHSVCLSILSMLASATKKARPPDNFLYVKTCSKNPKKSSWWYHDDKV
;
A
#
# COMPACT_ATOMS: atom_id res chain seq x y z
N MET A 1 -4.93 -23.10 28.59
CA MET A 1 -3.98 -22.01 28.30
C MET A 1 -4.57 -21.20 27.16
N ASN A 2 -5.23 -20.12 27.50
CA ASN A 2 -5.82 -19.21 26.52
C ASN A 2 -4.76 -18.23 26.09
N GLY A 3 -4.21 -18.44 24.91
CA GLY A 3 -3.39 -17.44 24.25
C GLY A 3 -4.29 -16.29 23.83
N GLU A 4 -4.52 -15.32 24.68
CA GLU A 4 -5.08 -14.04 24.29
C GLU A 4 -4.10 -13.37 23.34
N GLN A 5 -4.39 -13.47 22.05
CA GLN A 5 -3.81 -12.53 21.11
C GLN A 5 -4.26 -11.14 21.55
N LYS A 6 -3.35 -10.39 22.18
CA LYS A 6 -3.52 -8.97 22.40
C LYS A 6 -3.81 -8.35 21.04
N LYS A 7 -5.08 -8.07 20.76
CA LYS A 7 -5.47 -7.14 19.71
C LYS A 7 -4.77 -5.83 20.05
N SER A 8 -3.77 -5.47 19.29
CA SER A 8 -3.12 -4.17 19.37
C SER A 8 -4.17 -3.12 19.02
N THR A 9 -4.84 -2.60 20.02
CA THR A 9 -5.72 -1.45 19.85
C THR A 9 -4.83 -0.23 19.73
N LEU A 10 -4.84 0.41 18.56
CA LEU A 10 -4.20 1.71 18.39
C LEU A 10 -4.90 2.70 19.33
N LEU A 11 -4.12 3.36 20.19
CA LEU A 11 -4.60 4.35 21.14
C LEU A 11 -3.99 5.72 20.82
N GLY A 12 -4.72 6.81 21.12
CA GLY A 12 -4.23 8.16 21.08
C GLY A 12 -4.09 8.79 19.69
N PRO A 13 -2.94 9.47 19.41
CA PRO A 13 -2.80 10.30 18.20
C PRO A 13 -2.90 9.53 16.89
N ALA A 14 -2.40 8.30 16.83
CA ALA A 14 -2.48 7.46 15.64
C ALA A 14 -3.95 7.19 15.26
N VAL A 15 -4.79 6.83 16.22
CA VAL A 15 -6.21 6.58 15.98
C VAL A 15 -6.92 7.82 15.44
N ARG A 16 -6.70 8.98 16.05
CA ARG A 16 -7.31 10.24 15.60
C ARG A 16 -6.91 10.59 14.19
N ARG A 17 -5.63 10.41 13.87
CA ARG A 17 -5.12 10.65 12.53
C ARG A 17 -5.78 9.73 11.51
N LEU A 18 -5.86 8.43 11.81
CA LEU A 18 -6.48 7.44 10.93
C LEU A 18 -7.98 7.67 10.75
N GLN A 19 -8.68 8.03 11.81
CA GLN A 19 -10.11 8.38 11.72
C GLN A 19 -10.34 9.57 10.78
N LYS A 20 -9.53 10.60 10.86
CA LYS A 20 -9.63 11.77 9.97
C LYS A 20 -9.33 11.41 8.52
N GLU A 21 -8.31 10.60 8.28
CA GLU A 21 -7.95 10.17 6.92
C GLU A 21 -9.07 9.29 6.33
N LEU A 22 -9.61 8.36 7.10
CA LEU A 22 -10.72 7.51 6.66
C LEU A 22 -11.96 8.34 6.33
N GLN A 23 -12.33 9.27 7.19
CA GLN A 23 -13.47 10.15 6.97
C GLN A 23 -13.32 10.96 5.68
N ARG A 24 -12.13 11.49 5.42
CA ARG A 24 -11.85 12.23 4.17
C ARG A 24 -12.03 11.36 2.93
N LEU A 25 -11.48 10.17 2.94
CA LEU A 25 -11.58 9.25 1.81
C LEU A 25 -13.01 8.78 1.54
N VAL A 26 -13.81 8.65 2.58
CA VAL A 26 -15.23 8.25 2.46
C VAL A 26 -16.10 9.41 2.00
N THR A 27 -15.88 10.61 2.53
CA THR A 27 -16.71 11.78 2.21
C THR A 27 -16.30 12.49 0.92
N SER A 28 -15.04 12.40 0.54
CA SER A 28 -14.49 13.00 -0.69
C SER A 28 -13.62 11.97 -1.41
N PRO A 29 -14.24 10.94 -2.00
CA PRO A 29 -13.47 9.90 -2.68
C PRO A 29 -12.75 10.47 -3.92
N ALA A 30 -11.51 10.02 -4.12
CA ALA A 30 -10.73 10.34 -5.31
C ALA A 30 -11.02 9.34 -6.43
N ASP A 31 -10.85 9.77 -7.68
CA ASP A 31 -11.02 8.90 -8.84
C ASP A 31 -10.07 7.69 -8.75
N GLY A 32 -10.66 6.50 -8.89
CA GLY A 32 -9.90 5.26 -8.89
C GLY A 32 -9.41 4.80 -7.52
N ILE A 33 -9.86 5.44 -6.43
CA ILE A 33 -9.48 5.09 -5.05
C ILE A 33 -10.74 4.94 -4.22
N LYS A 34 -10.97 3.74 -3.66
CA LYS A 34 -12.12 3.46 -2.81
C LYS A 34 -11.71 2.63 -1.60
N VAL A 35 -11.96 3.12 -0.40
CA VAL A 35 -11.79 2.32 0.80
C VAL A 35 -12.86 1.22 0.82
N SER A 36 -12.48 -0.02 1.08
CA SER A 36 -13.40 -1.15 1.10
C SER A 36 -14.44 -1.01 2.20
N ASP A 37 -15.65 -1.56 1.97
CA ASP A 37 -16.73 -1.56 2.95
C ASP A 37 -16.33 -2.28 4.25
N GLU A 38 -15.52 -3.32 4.14
CA GLU A 38 -14.95 -4.03 5.28
C GLU A 38 -14.15 -3.09 6.18
N THR A 39 -13.30 -2.26 5.60
CA THR A 39 -12.52 -1.25 6.35
C THR A 39 -13.40 -0.17 6.95
N CYS A 40 -14.37 0.33 6.18
CA CYS A 40 -15.29 1.37 6.66
C CYS A 40 -16.12 0.93 7.86
N ASN A 41 -16.43 -0.36 7.94
CA ASN A 41 -17.26 -0.93 9.02
C ASN A 41 -16.43 -1.56 10.15
N ALA A 42 -15.09 -1.57 10.03
CA ALA A 42 -14.23 -2.15 11.03
C ALA A 42 -14.11 -1.27 12.29
N SER A 43 -14.12 -1.92 13.45
CA SER A 43 -13.79 -1.26 14.72
C SER A 43 -12.29 -1.05 14.91
N ASP A 44 -11.47 -1.79 14.17
CA ASP A 44 -10.01 -1.75 14.23
C ASP A 44 -9.46 -1.03 13.00
N LEU A 45 -8.81 0.12 13.22
CA LEU A 45 -8.20 0.93 12.16
C LEU A 45 -6.73 0.58 11.89
N THR A 46 -6.22 -0.50 12.46
CA THR A 46 -4.83 -0.93 12.23
C THR A 46 -4.60 -1.55 10.86
N SER A 47 -5.66 -1.99 10.20
CA SER A 47 -5.60 -2.67 8.91
C SER A 47 -6.69 -2.14 7.98
N TRP A 48 -6.26 -1.67 6.79
CA TRP A 48 -7.18 -1.18 5.77
C TRP A 48 -7.03 -1.96 4.48
N LYS A 49 -8.15 -2.07 3.75
CA LYS A 49 -8.18 -2.50 2.36
C LYS A 49 -8.66 -1.33 1.51
N VAL A 50 -7.92 -1.03 0.47
CA VAL A 50 -8.23 0.06 -0.46
C VAL A 50 -8.25 -0.48 -1.87
N ASP A 51 -9.36 -0.32 -2.55
CA ASP A 51 -9.49 -0.71 -3.95
C ASP A 51 -9.01 0.43 -4.84
N VAL A 52 -8.18 0.10 -5.81
CA VAL A 52 -7.67 1.06 -6.78
C VAL A 52 -7.91 0.56 -8.19
N THR A 53 -8.20 1.50 -9.09
CA THR A 53 -8.45 1.21 -10.51
C THR A 53 -7.33 1.81 -11.35
N GLY A 54 -6.80 1.02 -12.27
CA GLY A 54 -5.78 1.47 -13.20
C GLY A 54 -6.23 2.71 -13.98
N PRO A 55 -5.39 3.77 -14.04
CA PRO A 55 -5.76 5.03 -14.66
C PRO A 55 -6.01 4.89 -16.16
N LYS A 56 -6.86 5.78 -16.69
CA LYS A 56 -7.12 5.87 -18.14
C LYS A 56 -5.84 6.17 -18.90
N GLU A 57 -5.77 5.68 -20.12
CA GLU A 57 -4.63 5.88 -21.03
C GLU A 57 -3.31 5.28 -20.53
N THR A 58 -3.40 4.28 -19.64
CA THR A 58 -2.25 3.52 -19.15
C THR A 58 -2.39 2.04 -19.53
N LEU A 59 -1.28 1.29 -19.37
CA LEU A 59 -1.29 -0.17 -19.60
C LEU A 59 -2.24 -0.92 -18.67
N PHE A 60 -2.62 -0.31 -17.56
CA PHE A 60 -3.48 -0.91 -16.54
C PHE A 60 -4.90 -0.35 -16.54
N GLU A 61 -5.29 0.39 -17.58
CA GLU A 61 -6.59 1.04 -17.66
C GLU A 61 -7.73 0.08 -17.34
N GLY A 62 -8.57 0.47 -16.39
CA GLY A 62 -9.77 -0.28 -16.01
C GLY A 62 -9.52 -1.55 -15.19
N GLU A 63 -8.28 -1.94 -14.96
CA GLU A 63 -7.98 -3.07 -14.08
C GLU A 63 -8.17 -2.67 -12.61
N ASN A 64 -8.73 -3.59 -11.84
CA ASN A 64 -8.98 -3.39 -10.42
C ASN A 64 -7.94 -4.14 -9.58
N PHE A 65 -7.34 -3.41 -8.64
CA PHE A 65 -6.37 -3.93 -7.70
C PHE A 65 -6.79 -3.60 -6.28
N GLN A 66 -6.29 -4.36 -5.33
CA GLN A 66 -6.51 -4.08 -3.91
C GLN A 66 -5.20 -3.88 -3.19
N LEU A 67 -5.13 -2.81 -2.39
CA LEU A 67 -4.01 -2.51 -1.51
C LEU A 67 -4.36 -2.89 -0.07
N SER A 68 -3.38 -3.43 0.64
CA SER A 68 -3.43 -3.66 2.08
C SER A 68 -2.53 -2.66 2.78
N PHE A 69 -3.08 -1.94 3.75
CA PHE A 69 -2.35 -1.03 4.63
C PHE A 69 -2.36 -1.61 6.04
N GLN A 70 -1.20 -1.66 6.67
CA GLN A 70 -1.07 -2.01 8.09
C GLN A 70 -0.36 -0.87 8.82
N PHE A 71 -0.97 -0.41 9.91
CA PHE A 71 -0.48 0.71 10.70
C PHE A 71 -0.07 0.24 12.10
N ASP A 72 0.99 0.83 12.63
CA ASP A 72 1.37 0.67 14.02
C ASP A 72 1.04 1.93 14.84
N GLU A 73 1.31 1.85 16.14
CA GLU A 73 1.03 2.95 17.08
C GLU A 73 1.87 4.21 16.84
N LYS A 74 2.95 4.10 16.06
CA LYS A 74 3.84 5.22 15.73
C LYS A 74 3.38 5.99 14.49
N TYR A 75 2.36 5.51 13.79
CA TYR A 75 1.80 6.24 12.65
C TYR A 75 1.31 7.64 13.10
N PRO A 76 1.59 8.73 12.40
CA PRO A 76 2.16 8.83 11.06
C PRO A 76 3.69 9.01 11.02
N PHE A 77 4.40 8.84 12.12
CA PHE A 77 5.87 8.96 12.14
C PHE A 77 6.54 7.78 11.44
N ASP A 78 6.03 6.59 11.66
CA ASP A 78 6.41 5.41 10.88
C ASP A 78 5.47 5.25 9.68
N SER A 79 6.05 4.89 8.53
CA SER A 79 5.27 4.56 7.34
C SER A 79 4.40 3.32 7.58
N PRO A 80 3.22 3.25 6.94
CA PRO A 80 2.46 2.00 6.95
C PRO A 80 3.17 0.91 6.15
N ILE A 81 2.81 -0.34 6.41
CA ILE A 81 3.17 -1.45 5.53
C ILE A 81 2.11 -1.50 4.44
N VAL A 82 2.52 -1.33 3.18
CA VAL A 82 1.61 -1.30 2.03
C VAL A 82 2.02 -2.36 1.02
N THR A 83 1.07 -3.20 0.65
CA THR A 83 1.27 -4.23 -0.37
C THR A 83 0.03 -4.34 -1.25
N PHE A 84 0.21 -4.78 -2.49
CA PHE A 84 -0.91 -5.31 -3.25
C PHE A 84 -1.34 -6.65 -2.66
N THR A 85 -2.63 -6.91 -2.66
CA THR A 85 -3.24 -8.15 -2.16
C THR A 85 -4.35 -8.63 -3.12
N GLY A 86 -4.89 -9.81 -2.87
CA GLY A 86 -5.92 -10.40 -3.72
C GLY A 86 -5.33 -11.16 -4.91
N ASP A 87 -6.19 -11.52 -5.85
CA ASP A 87 -5.83 -12.41 -6.96
C ASP A 87 -5.19 -11.68 -8.13
N ASN A 88 -5.31 -10.36 -8.19
CA ASN A 88 -4.79 -9.53 -9.28
C ASN A 88 -3.67 -8.62 -8.79
N ILE A 89 -2.44 -9.10 -8.92
CA ILE A 89 -1.24 -8.31 -8.61
C ILE A 89 -0.71 -7.71 -9.92
N PRO A 90 -0.58 -6.37 -10.05
CA PRO A 90 -0.18 -5.77 -11.32
C PRO A 90 1.23 -6.22 -11.72
N LYS A 91 1.39 -6.55 -13.00
CA LYS A 91 2.70 -6.83 -13.60
C LYS A 91 3.40 -5.52 -13.93
N HIS A 92 4.20 -5.04 -13.00
CA HIS A 92 4.90 -3.78 -13.09
C HIS A 92 6.36 -3.96 -12.66
N PRO A 93 7.33 -3.25 -13.28
CA PRO A 93 8.75 -3.37 -12.90
C PRO A 93 9.09 -3.01 -11.46
N HIS A 94 8.20 -2.32 -10.75
CA HIS A 94 8.33 -1.97 -9.33
C HIS A 94 7.42 -2.77 -8.41
N VAL A 95 6.75 -3.80 -8.91
CA VAL A 95 5.84 -4.65 -8.13
C VAL A 95 6.25 -6.11 -8.26
N TYR A 96 6.60 -6.71 -7.14
CA TYR A 96 6.91 -8.14 -7.07
C TYR A 96 5.63 -8.98 -7.10
N SER A 97 5.75 -10.22 -7.53
CA SER A 97 4.57 -11.11 -7.67
C SER A 97 3.87 -11.44 -6.36
N ASN A 98 4.52 -11.25 -5.22
CA ASN A 98 3.91 -11.39 -3.89
C ASN A 98 3.20 -10.11 -3.40
N GLY A 99 3.12 -9.06 -4.21
CA GLY A 99 2.46 -7.81 -3.87
C GLY A 99 3.37 -6.74 -3.25
N HIS A 100 4.62 -7.04 -2.97
CA HIS A 100 5.55 -6.04 -2.44
C HIS A 100 5.84 -4.95 -3.48
N ILE A 101 5.90 -3.69 -3.02
CA ILE A 101 6.02 -2.51 -3.87
C ILE A 101 7.35 -1.81 -3.60
N CYS A 102 8.16 -1.64 -4.64
CA CYS A 102 9.39 -0.86 -4.58
C CYS A 102 9.07 0.62 -4.82
N LEU A 103 8.81 1.35 -3.75
CA LEU A 103 8.43 2.77 -3.79
C LEU A 103 9.03 3.47 -2.57
N SER A 104 9.91 4.45 -2.81
CA SER A 104 10.72 5.08 -1.75
C SER A 104 9.90 5.77 -0.66
N ILE A 105 8.74 6.34 -0.99
CA ILE A 105 7.87 6.97 0.00
C ILE A 105 7.34 6.00 1.06
N LEU A 106 7.38 4.70 0.79
CA LEU A 106 6.97 3.68 1.76
C LEU A 106 8.09 3.33 2.77
N THR A 107 9.29 3.81 2.55
CA THR A 107 10.47 3.54 3.38
C THR A 107 11.26 4.82 3.69
N THR A 108 12.31 5.09 2.93
CA THR A 108 13.28 6.15 3.21
C THR A 108 12.72 7.57 3.03
N ASP A 109 11.80 7.77 2.11
CA ASP A 109 11.20 9.07 1.80
C ASP A 109 9.84 9.29 2.44
N TRP A 110 9.47 8.45 3.41
CA TRP A 110 8.25 8.66 4.18
C TRP A 110 8.33 9.94 5.00
N SER A 111 7.21 10.63 5.07
CA SER A 111 7.01 11.83 5.89
C SER A 111 5.64 11.77 6.59
N PRO A 112 5.52 12.28 7.83
CA PRO A 112 4.23 12.38 8.51
C PRO A 112 3.19 13.25 7.79
N ALA A 113 3.60 14.06 6.82
CA ALA A 113 2.70 14.83 5.98
C ALA A 113 1.99 13.98 4.91
N LEU A 114 2.52 12.80 4.61
CA LEU A 114 1.91 11.85 3.68
C LEU A 114 0.70 11.16 4.33
N THR A 115 -0.28 10.84 3.50
CA THR A 115 -1.54 10.21 3.91
C THR A 115 -1.78 8.94 3.11
N VAL A 116 -2.75 8.14 3.51
CA VAL A 116 -3.21 7.00 2.69
C VAL A 116 -3.58 7.46 1.27
N HIS A 117 -4.26 8.59 1.15
CA HIS A 117 -4.58 9.20 -0.15
C HIS A 117 -3.32 9.50 -0.97
N SER A 118 -2.31 10.13 -0.36
CA SER A 118 -1.03 10.43 -1.02
C SER A 118 -0.33 9.17 -1.51
N VAL A 119 -0.31 8.13 -0.70
CA VAL A 119 0.28 6.84 -1.06
C VAL A 119 -0.46 6.22 -2.25
N CYS A 120 -1.79 6.19 -2.21
CA CYS A 120 -2.59 5.66 -3.31
C CYS A 120 -2.34 6.43 -4.62
N LEU A 121 -2.28 7.76 -4.57
CA LEU A 121 -1.96 8.57 -5.75
C LEU A 121 -0.56 8.27 -6.30
N SER A 122 0.42 8.09 -5.42
CA SER A 122 1.78 7.73 -5.83
C SER A 122 1.84 6.36 -6.49
N ILE A 123 1.08 5.40 -5.97
CA ILE A 123 0.98 4.06 -6.55
C ILE A 123 0.30 4.11 -7.93
N LEU A 124 -0.80 4.86 -8.07
CA LEU A 124 -1.44 5.04 -9.37
C LEU A 124 -0.53 5.75 -10.37
N SER A 125 0.23 6.74 -9.93
CA SER A 125 1.24 7.40 -10.76
C SER A 125 2.35 6.44 -11.18
N MET A 126 2.81 5.59 -10.29
CA MET A 126 3.77 4.53 -10.60
C MET A 126 3.22 3.57 -11.66
N LEU A 127 1.99 3.12 -11.53
CA LEU A 127 1.35 2.28 -12.55
C LEU A 127 1.29 2.98 -13.91
N ALA A 128 0.97 4.27 -13.90
CA ALA A 128 0.87 5.08 -15.12
C ALA A 128 2.22 5.26 -15.82
N SER A 129 3.32 5.20 -15.11
CA SER A 129 4.66 5.39 -15.68
C SER A 129 5.19 4.16 -16.44
N ALA A 130 4.55 3.01 -16.30
CA ALA A 130 5.01 1.79 -16.94
C ALA A 130 4.89 1.84 -18.46
N THR A 131 5.96 1.46 -19.15
CA THR A 131 6.00 1.32 -20.62
C THR A 131 5.78 -0.12 -21.06
N LYS A 132 5.89 -1.07 -20.15
CA LYS A 132 5.67 -2.50 -20.39
C LYS A 132 5.14 -3.18 -19.13
N LYS A 133 4.34 -4.23 -19.30
CA LYS A 133 3.92 -5.11 -18.22
C LYS A 133 5.01 -6.17 -17.99
N ALA A 134 5.79 -5.99 -16.94
CA ALA A 134 6.88 -6.90 -16.57
C ALA A 134 7.09 -6.90 -15.07
N ARG A 135 7.66 -7.99 -14.57
CA ARG A 135 8.11 -8.08 -13.18
C ARG A 135 9.51 -7.47 -13.03
N PRO A 136 9.92 -7.09 -11.81
CA PRO A 136 11.31 -6.75 -11.55
C PRO A 136 12.25 -7.89 -12.00
N PRO A 137 13.46 -7.59 -12.50
CA PRO A 137 14.40 -8.61 -12.98
C PRO A 137 14.76 -9.67 -11.94
N ASP A 138 14.78 -9.28 -10.66
CA ASP A 138 15.08 -10.15 -9.51
C ASP A 138 13.85 -10.77 -8.84
N ASN A 139 12.70 -10.75 -9.51
CA ASN A 139 11.42 -11.17 -8.90
C ASN A 139 11.49 -12.55 -8.23
N PHE A 140 12.03 -13.54 -8.94
CA PHE A 140 12.08 -14.91 -8.42
C PHE A 140 12.88 -14.98 -7.12
N LEU A 141 14.08 -14.40 -7.11
CA LEU A 141 14.97 -14.42 -5.96
C LEU A 141 14.39 -13.62 -4.79
N TYR A 142 13.87 -12.43 -5.08
CA TYR A 142 13.26 -11.57 -4.07
C TYR A 142 12.09 -12.26 -3.36
N VAL A 143 11.13 -12.78 -4.11
CA VAL A 143 9.95 -13.45 -3.56
C VAL A 143 10.33 -14.66 -2.70
N LYS A 144 11.37 -15.38 -3.09
CA LYS A 144 11.86 -16.55 -2.36
C LYS A 144 12.58 -16.20 -1.05
N THR A 145 13.25 -15.04 -0.99
CA THR A 145 14.18 -14.70 0.11
C THR A 145 13.75 -13.49 0.94
N CYS A 146 12.73 -12.74 0.52
CA CYS A 146 12.32 -11.52 1.21
C CYS A 146 11.67 -11.79 2.56
N SER A 147 11.68 -10.77 3.43
CA SER A 147 10.87 -10.73 4.64
C SER A 147 9.38 -10.61 4.29
N LYS A 148 8.49 -11.11 5.16
CA LYS A 148 7.05 -10.84 5.07
C LYS A 148 6.74 -9.34 5.18
N ASN A 149 7.55 -8.60 5.93
CA ASN A 149 7.46 -7.15 6.02
C ASN A 149 8.35 -6.52 4.95
N PRO A 150 7.76 -5.87 3.91
CA PRO A 150 8.54 -5.25 2.84
C PRO A 150 9.47 -4.15 3.32
N LYS A 151 9.18 -3.51 4.44
CA LYS A 151 10.05 -2.47 5.04
C LYS A 151 11.38 -3.01 5.54
N LYS A 152 11.47 -4.31 5.80
CA LYS A 152 12.68 -5.01 6.28
C LYS A 152 13.48 -5.66 5.15
N SER A 153 13.01 -5.56 3.92
CA SER A 153 13.69 -6.13 2.75
C SER A 153 14.71 -5.16 2.20
N SER A 154 15.84 -5.70 1.74
CA SER A 154 16.82 -4.90 0.99
C SER A 154 16.30 -4.69 -0.41
N TRP A 155 16.04 -3.41 -0.74
CA TRP A 155 15.61 -3.02 -2.07
C TRP A 155 16.84 -2.74 -2.94
N TRP A 156 16.93 -3.43 -4.05
CA TRP A 156 17.77 -2.99 -5.15
C TRP A 156 16.97 -1.98 -5.95
N TYR A 157 17.23 -0.70 -5.73
CA TYR A 157 16.61 0.35 -6.53
C TYR A 157 17.14 0.28 -7.94
N HIS A 158 16.31 -0.15 -8.87
CA HIS A 158 16.60 -0.09 -10.32
C HIS A 158 16.08 1.25 -10.87
N ASP A 159 16.42 2.32 -10.19
CA ASP A 159 15.78 3.63 -10.37
C ASP A 159 16.37 4.48 -11.46
N ASP A 160 17.35 4.02 -12.20
CA ASP A 160 18.04 4.88 -13.16
C ASP A 160 17.55 4.76 -14.62
N LYS A 161 16.49 4.02 -14.90
CA LYS A 161 16.01 3.86 -16.29
C LYS A 161 14.50 3.60 -16.34
N VAL A 162 13.74 4.62 -16.06
CA VAL A 162 12.35 4.67 -16.53
C VAL A 162 12.16 5.95 -17.33
#